data_a08baceb25ab39931ea0c1a40829db18
#
_entry.id   a08baceb25ab39931ea0c1a40829db18
#
_cell.length_a   1.000
_cell.length_b   1.000
_cell.length_c   1.000
_cell.angle_alpha   90.00
_cell.angle_beta   90.00
_cell.angle_gamma   90.00
#
_symmetry.space_group_name_H-M   'P 1'
#
loop_
_entity.id
_entity.type
_entity.pdbx_description
1 polymer ?
#
loop_
_entity_poly.entity_id
_entity_poly.type
_entity_poly.pdbx_seq_one_letter_code
_entity_poly.pdbx_strand_id
1 'polypeptide(L)'
;MLSNPIIQKSLDELNAITKVELEVYDLEGTKIAGTTSETGVESHLIRIFAESAAETQELNNKWFMKVHDEGKDLYVLVAGGEGQYAYQVAKIEVSQLEALILAYKEKYDRNNFFQNLILDNLLLVDIYNRAKKLHLEVEAKRIVYLVETKVESEGIVKEMLRSLFSQQNGDFVVSVDEKNIVLIKSLRNDDTEEEIQQTARTIVDMLNAEAMLSVKVAYGTVVGELKDVSKSYKEAKMALDVGKIFYIEKNVIGYEKLGIGRLIYQLPVNLCRMFMSEIFGDNLPDKLDEETQITIHKFFENSLNVSETARQLYIHRNTLVYRIEKLQKETGLDIRNFDDALTFKIALMVVNYLQYLDSRN
;
A
#
# COMPACT_ATOMS: atom_id res chain seq x y z
N MET A 1 -8.96 17.00 12.60
CA MET A 1 -8.29 18.30 12.96
C MET A 1 -7.07 18.48 12.07
N LEU A 2 -6.79 19.71 11.66
CA LEU A 2 -5.53 20.04 10.98
C LEU A 2 -4.35 19.81 11.94
N SER A 3 -3.21 19.38 11.40
CA SER A 3 -1.99 19.32 12.23
C SER A 3 -1.37 20.71 12.41
N ASN A 4 -0.76 20.96 13.58
CA ASN A 4 -0.15 22.25 13.90
C ASN A 4 0.82 22.77 12.82
N PRO A 5 1.68 21.92 12.20
CA PRO A 5 2.58 22.38 11.13
C PRO A 5 1.87 22.95 9.90
N ILE A 6 0.67 22.47 9.59
CA ILE A 6 -0.09 22.96 8.43
C ILE A 6 -0.71 24.32 8.72
N ILE A 7 -1.28 24.48 9.92
CA ILE A 7 -1.79 25.78 10.38
C ILE A 7 -0.63 26.79 10.40
N GLN A 8 0.51 26.42 11.00
CA GLN A 8 1.69 27.27 11.08
C GLN A 8 2.15 27.74 9.70
N LYS A 9 2.23 26.82 8.73
CA LYS A 9 2.62 27.16 7.36
C LYS A 9 1.67 28.16 6.71
N SER A 10 0.35 28.02 6.88
CA SER A 10 -0.66 28.95 6.37
C SER A 10 -0.45 30.33 6.93
N LEU A 11 -0.29 30.44 8.27
CA LEU A 11 -0.05 31.72 8.94
C LEU A 11 1.25 32.39 8.46
N ASP A 12 2.35 31.62 8.33
CA ASP A 12 3.65 32.13 7.91
C ASP A 12 3.62 32.66 6.47
N GLU A 13 2.94 31.97 5.56
CA GLU A 13 2.77 32.37 4.17
C GLU A 13 1.99 33.73 4.08
N LEU A 14 0.89 33.86 4.81
CA LEU A 14 0.10 35.07 4.80
C LEU A 14 0.81 36.24 5.51
N ASN A 15 1.49 35.98 6.64
CA ASN A 15 2.29 36.96 7.34
C ASN A 15 3.46 37.49 6.48
N ALA A 16 4.11 36.60 5.71
CA ALA A 16 5.21 36.98 4.81
C ALA A 16 4.78 38.07 3.80
N ILE A 17 3.51 38.01 3.34
CA ILE A 17 2.92 38.94 2.37
C ILE A 17 2.39 40.19 3.06
N THR A 18 1.64 40.03 4.13
CA THR A 18 0.82 41.11 4.73
C THR A 18 1.50 41.82 5.88
N LYS A 19 2.50 41.19 6.51
CA LYS A 19 3.17 41.64 7.75
C LYS A 19 2.22 41.75 8.95
N VAL A 20 1.01 41.21 8.87
CA VAL A 20 0.06 41.15 9.98
C VAL A 20 0.42 39.91 10.83
N GLU A 21 0.55 40.13 12.13
CA GLU A 21 0.75 39.04 13.09
C GLU A 21 -0.52 38.23 13.23
N LEU A 22 -0.40 36.89 13.13
CA LEU A 22 -1.51 35.96 13.18
C LEU A 22 -1.24 34.86 14.22
N GLU A 23 -2.26 34.54 14.99
CA GLU A 23 -2.21 33.51 16.02
C GLU A 23 -3.51 32.66 15.96
N VAL A 24 -3.41 31.37 16.11
CA VAL A 24 -4.55 30.45 16.18
C VAL A 24 -4.56 29.74 17.52
N TYR A 25 -5.73 29.70 18.15
CA TYR A 25 -5.99 29.09 19.45
C TYR A 25 -7.10 28.04 19.34
N ASP A 26 -7.07 27.03 20.22
CA ASP A 26 -8.25 26.22 20.45
C ASP A 26 -9.32 26.98 21.27
N LEU A 27 -10.49 26.41 21.43
CA LEU A 27 -11.60 27.03 22.18
C LEU A 27 -11.30 27.15 23.68
N GLU A 28 -10.33 26.39 24.18
CA GLU A 28 -9.86 26.45 25.58
C GLU A 28 -8.77 27.51 25.80
N GLY A 29 -8.34 28.18 24.72
CA GLY A 29 -7.35 29.25 24.78
C GLY A 29 -5.90 28.77 24.74
N THR A 30 -5.65 27.54 24.29
CA THR A 30 -4.29 27.04 24.06
C THR A 30 -3.82 27.46 22.69
N LYS A 31 -2.64 28.10 22.61
CA LYS A 31 -2.05 28.47 21.33
C LYS A 31 -1.62 27.28 20.53
N ILE A 32 -2.14 27.16 19.30
CA ILE A 32 -1.85 26.06 18.37
C ILE A 32 -0.71 26.43 17.41
N ALA A 33 -0.78 27.63 16.87
CA ALA A 33 0.22 28.17 15.93
C ALA A 33 0.25 29.68 16.00
N GLY A 34 1.31 30.33 15.52
CA GLY A 34 1.39 31.77 15.44
C GLY A 34 2.68 32.28 14.83
N THR A 35 2.63 33.46 14.25
CA THR A 35 3.75 34.11 13.55
C THR A 35 4.63 34.93 14.48
N THR A 36 4.24 35.16 15.75
CA THR A 36 5.00 35.87 16.76
C THR A 36 5.44 34.96 17.91
N SER A 37 6.64 35.21 18.43
CA SER A 37 7.18 34.58 19.63
C SER A 37 6.82 35.31 20.92
N GLU A 38 6.18 36.47 20.84
CA GLU A 38 5.75 37.21 22.03
C GLU A 38 4.64 36.46 22.78
N THR A 39 4.46 36.83 24.06
CA THR A 39 3.37 36.32 24.89
C THR A 39 2.04 36.57 24.21
N GLY A 40 1.39 35.48 23.80
CA GLY A 40 0.11 35.51 23.09
C GLY A 40 -1.02 36.18 23.91
N VAL A 41 -2.21 36.12 23.36
CA VAL A 41 -3.42 36.60 24.06
C VAL A 41 -3.69 35.73 25.27
N GLU A 42 -4.14 36.30 26.38
CA GLU A 42 -4.51 35.59 27.58
C GLU A 42 -5.63 34.54 27.26
N SER A 43 -5.42 33.29 27.69
CA SER A 43 -6.36 32.17 27.40
C SER A 43 -7.79 32.45 27.83
N HIS A 44 -7.97 33.22 28.89
CA HIS A 44 -9.29 33.62 29.39
C HIS A 44 -10.06 34.50 28.40
N LEU A 45 -9.39 35.42 27.66
CA LEU A 45 -10.03 36.27 26.64
C LEU A 45 -10.48 35.43 25.43
N ILE A 46 -9.69 34.44 25.06
CA ILE A 46 -10.04 33.53 23.99
C ILE A 46 -11.31 32.74 24.35
N ARG A 47 -11.39 32.18 25.56
CA ARG A 47 -12.59 31.44 26.02
C ARG A 47 -13.85 32.30 26.04
N ILE A 48 -13.75 33.54 26.59
CA ILE A 48 -14.90 34.46 26.59
C ILE A 48 -15.38 34.74 25.19
N PHE A 49 -14.47 34.98 24.23
CA PHE A 49 -14.83 35.18 22.84
C PHE A 49 -15.42 33.94 22.20
N ALA A 50 -14.83 32.76 22.43
CA ALA A 50 -15.32 31.48 21.91
C ALA A 50 -16.76 31.19 22.38
N GLU A 51 -17.09 31.48 23.63
CA GLU A 51 -18.42 31.29 24.21
C GLU A 51 -19.42 32.42 23.81
N SER A 52 -18.95 33.53 23.25
CA SER A 52 -19.81 34.62 22.82
C SER A 52 -20.58 34.29 21.52
N ALA A 53 -21.69 34.97 21.28
CA ALA A 53 -22.41 34.85 20.01
C ALA A 53 -21.77 35.69 18.86
N ALA A 54 -20.67 36.35 19.12
CA ALA A 54 -20.02 37.19 18.12
C ALA A 54 -19.11 36.33 17.21
N GLU A 55 -19.24 36.50 15.91
CA GLU A 55 -18.36 35.88 14.92
C GLU A 55 -17.01 36.58 14.79
N THR A 56 -17.02 37.90 15.05
CA THR A 56 -15.85 38.76 15.00
C THR A 56 -15.91 39.80 16.10
N GLN A 57 -14.79 40.14 16.71
CA GLN A 57 -14.68 41.15 17.73
C GLN A 57 -13.31 41.83 17.67
N GLU A 58 -13.28 43.16 17.83
CA GLU A 58 -12.04 43.92 18.03
C GLU A 58 -11.84 44.16 19.53
N LEU A 59 -10.67 43.81 20.05
CA LEU A 59 -10.29 44.00 21.44
C LEU A 59 -8.78 44.26 21.54
N ASN A 60 -8.38 45.34 22.22
CA ASN A 60 -6.97 45.67 22.46
C ASN A 60 -6.11 45.70 21.18
N ASN A 61 -6.60 46.33 20.12
CA ASN A 61 -5.94 46.43 18.81
C ASN A 61 -5.70 45.05 18.13
N LYS A 62 -6.50 44.08 18.46
CA LYS A 62 -6.49 42.76 17.86
C LYS A 62 -7.89 42.37 17.41
N TRP A 63 -7.97 41.69 16.25
CA TRP A 63 -9.19 41.12 15.71
C TRP A 63 -9.29 39.67 16.08
N PHE A 64 -10.38 39.27 16.73
CA PHE A 64 -10.74 37.91 17.08
C PHE A 64 -11.79 37.43 16.09
N MET A 65 -11.58 36.27 15.48
CA MET A 65 -12.49 35.68 14.54
C MET A 65 -12.64 34.17 14.79
N LYS A 66 -13.84 33.63 14.67
CA LYS A 66 -14.10 32.22 14.76
C LYS A 66 -13.77 31.54 13.43
N VAL A 67 -13.20 30.31 13.50
CA VAL A 67 -12.95 29.43 12.38
C VAL A 67 -13.84 28.20 12.55
N HIS A 68 -14.63 27.89 11.53
CA HIS A 68 -15.66 26.86 11.60
C HIS A 68 -15.33 25.58 10.84
N ASP A 69 -15.92 24.46 11.31
CA ASP A 69 -16.07 23.21 10.56
C ASP A 69 -17.56 22.83 10.52
N GLU A 70 -18.18 22.92 9.35
CA GLU A 70 -19.63 22.61 9.16
C GLU A 70 -20.55 23.37 10.15
N GLY A 71 -20.24 24.64 10.43
CA GLY A 71 -21.01 25.48 11.32
C GLY A 71 -20.77 25.27 12.82
N LYS A 72 -19.73 24.52 13.18
CA LYS A 72 -19.25 24.39 14.56
C LYS A 72 -17.94 25.15 14.71
N ASP A 73 -17.83 25.93 15.79
CA ASP A 73 -16.60 26.62 16.15
C ASP A 73 -15.49 25.59 16.40
N LEU A 74 -14.32 25.76 15.78
CA LEU A 74 -13.19 24.86 15.91
C LEU A 74 -11.95 25.55 16.46
N TYR A 75 -11.66 26.77 15.98
CA TYR A 75 -10.54 27.59 16.43
C TYR A 75 -10.95 29.06 16.56
N VAL A 76 -10.11 29.82 17.27
CA VAL A 76 -10.14 31.27 17.29
C VAL A 76 -8.87 31.79 16.62
N LEU A 77 -9.02 32.55 15.54
CA LEU A 77 -7.94 33.30 14.91
C LEU A 77 -7.85 34.67 15.57
N VAL A 78 -6.64 35.11 15.90
CA VAL A 78 -6.34 36.45 16.37
C VAL A 78 -5.36 37.09 15.40
N ALA A 79 -5.72 38.30 14.89
CA ALA A 79 -4.86 39.08 14.02
C ALA A 79 -4.47 40.41 14.74
N GLY A 80 -3.18 40.68 14.77
CA GLY A 80 -2.62 41.90 15.35
C GLY A 80 -2.78 43.12 14.41
N GLY A 81 -3.15 44.26 14.93
CA GLY A 81 -3.26 45.54 14.20
C GLY A 81 -4.65 46.14 14.24
N GLU A 82 -4.65 47.49 14.16
CA GLU A 82 -5.88 48.26 14.12
C GLU A 82 -6.43 48.43 12.70
N GLY A 83 -7.74 48.57 12.61
CA GLY A 83 -8.42 49.04 11.42
C GLY A 83 -8.75 47.95 10.39
N GLN A 84 -9.22 48.41 9.25
CA GLN A 84 -9.83 47.58 8.22
C GLN A 84 -8.86 46.62 7.54
N TYR A 85 -7.57 46.96 7.49
CA TYR A 85 -6.57 46.12 6.85
C TYR A 85 -6.33 44.81 7.63
N ALA A 86 -6.10 44.89 8.94
CA ALA A 86 -5.93 43.69 9.79
C ALA A 86 -7.19 42.82 9.80
N TYR A 87 -8.39 43.42 9.80
CA TYR A 87 -9.65 42.73 9.65
C TYR A 87 -9.77 41.94 8.34
N GLN A 88 -9.38 42.59 7.20
CA GLN A 88 -9.42 41.89 5.90
C GLN A 88 -8.45 40.73 5.84
N VAL A 89 -7.24 40.89 6.35
CA VAL A 89 -6.24 39.82 6.43
C VAL A 89 -6.75 38.66 7.29
N ALA A 90 -7.33 38.96 8.46
CA ALA A 90 -7.93 37.95 9.31
C ALA A 90 -9.06 37.17 8.61
N LYS A 91 -9.93 37.87 7.87
CA LYS A 91 -10.99 37.20 7.08
C LYS A 91 -10.45 36.30 5.97
N ILE A 92 -9.38 36.70 5.31
CA ILE A 92 -8.72 35.85 4.29
C ILE A 92 -8.18 34.60 4.96
N GLU A 93 -7.49 34.74 6.11
CA GLU A 93 -6.95 33.56 6.81
C GLU A 93 -8.04 32.63 7.33
N VAL A 94 -9.12 33.16 7.91
CA VAL A 94 -10.29 32.31 8.31
C VAL A 94 -10.79 31.51 7.12
N SER A 95 -11.04 32.15 5.98
CA SER A 95 -11.50 31.45 4.76
C SER A 95 -10.49 30.42 4.27
N GLN A 96 -9.18 30.68 4.36
CA GLN A 96 -8.13 29.75 4.00
C GLN A 96 -8.07 28.56 4.96
N LEU A 97 -8.15 28.80 6.26
CA LEU A 97 -8.18 27.73 7.27
C LEU A 97 -9.41 26.84 7.12
N GLU A 98 -10.61 27.42 6.89
CA GLU A 98 -11.84 26.65 6.65
C GLU A 98 -11.75 25.81 5.38
N ALA A 99 -11.19 26.34 4.29
CA ALA A 99 -10.93 25.59 3.07
C ALA A 99 -9.93 24.44 3.29
N LEU A 100 -8.87 24.66 4.08
CA LEU A 100 -7.90 23.64 4.46
C LEU A 100 -8.55 22.54 5.33
N ILE A 101 -9.38 22.93 6.31
CA ILE A 101 -10.13 21.98 7.16
C ILE A 101 -10.99 21.06 6.29
N LEU A 102 -11.76 21.63 5.37
CA LEU A 102 -12.61 20.89 4.45
C LEU A 102 -11.80 19.92 3.58
N ALA A 103 -10.72 20.41 2.96
CA ALA A 103 -9.87 19.60 2.09
C ALA A 103 -9.21 18.42 2.84
N TYR A 104 -8.76 18.65 4.08
CA TYR A 104 -8.19 17.60 4.92
C TYR A 104 -9.22 16.57 5.36
N LYS A 105 -10.43 17.00 5.68
CA LYS A 105 -11.54 16.13 6.05
C LYS A 105 -11.94 15.23 4.88
N GLU A 106 -12.08 15.79 3.69
CA GLU A 106 -12.37 15.01 2.47
C GLU A 106 -11.27 13.99 2.17
N LYS A 107 -10.01 14.41 2.28
CA LYS A 107 -8.86 13.51 2.08
C LYS A 107 -8.82 12.39 3.10
N TYR A 108 -9.12 12.67 4.38
CA TYR A 108 -9.17 11.68 5.45
C TYR A 108 -10.34 10.72 5.24
N ASP A 109 -11.53 11.23 4.93
CA ASP A 109 -12.73 10.43 4.67
C ASP A 109 -12.52 9.51 3.46
N ARG A 110 -11.86 9.99 2.41
CA ARG A 110 -11.54 9.23 1.21
C ARG A 110 -10.50 8.11 1.49
N ASN A 111 -9.44 8.42 2.21
CA ASN A 111 -8.45 7.41 2.62
C ASN A 111 -9.08 6.34 3.52
N ASN A 112 -9.87 6.75 4.51
CA ASN A 112 -10.58 5.83 5.42
C ASN A 112 -11.57 4.95 4.65
N PHE A 113 -12.28 5.52 3.69
CA PHE A 113 -13.18 4.76 2.83
C PHE A 113 -12.44 3.65 2.08
N PHE A 114 -11.33 3.97 1.39
CA PHE A 114 -10.60 2.98 0.62
C PHE A 114 -9.90 1.93 1.50
N GLN A 115 -9.36 2.31 2.67
CA GLN A 115 -8.82 1.35 3.62
C GLN A 115 -9.87 0.32 4.06
N ASN A 116 -11.07 0.79 4.42
CA ASN A 116 -12.16 -0.10 4.81
C ASN A 116 -12.70 -0.93 3.64
N LEU A 117 -12.73 -0.36 2.43
CA LEU A 117 -13.17 -1.05 1.21
C LEU A 117 -12.25 -2.23 0.87
N ILE A 118 -10.94 -2.02 0.83
CA ILE A 118 -9.97 -3.09 0.50
C ILE A 118 -9.90 -4.18 1.56
N LEU A 119 -10.16 -3.82 2.83
CA LEU A 119 -10.21 -4.78 3.94
C LEU A 119 -11.56 -5.49 4.07
N ASP A 120 -12.52 -5.20 3.18
CA ASP A 120 -13.86 -5.80 3.17
C ASP A 120 -14.68 -5.50 4.45
N ASN A 121 -14.45 -4.32 5.05
CA ASN A 121 -15.08 -3.89 6.29
C ASN A 121 -16.36 -3.04 6.07
N LEU A 122 -16.83 -2.92 4.83
CA LEU A 122 -18.01 -2.10 4.50
C LEU A 122 -19.17 -2.96 4.00
N LEU A 123 -20.35 -2.62 4.45
CA LEU A 123 -21.57 -3.17 3.85
C LEU A 123 -21.79 -2.57 2.45
N LEU A 124 -22.45 -3.32 1.57
CA LEU A 124 -22.71 -2.89 0.20
C LEU A 124 -23.42 -1.53 0.13
N VAL A 125 -24.41 -1.31 1.00
CA VAL A 125 -25.16 -0.04 1.10
C VAL A 125 -24.23 1.12 1.48
N ASP A 126 -23.29 0.88 2.41
CA ASP A 126 -22.32 1.90 2.84
C ASP A 126 -21.34 2.24 1.73
N ILE A 127 -20.92 1.24 0.93
CA ILE A 127 -20.05 1.46 -0.24
C ILE A 127 -20.70 2.45 -1.20
N TYR A 128 -21.94 2.22 -1.59
CA TYR A 128 -22.66 3.11 -2.53
C TYR A 128 -22.93 4.50 -1.95
N ASN A 129 -23.37 4.59 -0.69
CA ASN A 129 -23.66 5.87 -0.05
C ASN A 129 -22.40 6.73 0.11
N ARG A 130 -21.29 6.14 0.57
CA ARG A 130 -20.01 6.85 0.73
C ARG A 130 -19.39 7.20 -0.61
N ALA A 131 -19.43 6.29 -1.60
CA ALA A 131 -18.97 6.58 -2.95
C ALA A 131 -19.67 7.79 -3.55
N LYS A 132 -21.00 7.89 -3.40
CA LYS A 132 -21.80 9.05 -3.85
C LYS A 132 -21.36 10.34 -3.13
N LYS A 133 -21.19 10.29 -1.80
CA LYS A 133 -20.73 11.45 -1.00
C LYS A 133 -19.33 11.91 -1.41
N LEU A 134 -18.45 10.98 -1.74
CA LEU A 134 -17.06 11.23 -2.12
C LEU A 134 -16.89 11.49 -3.63
N HIS A 135 -17.98 11.55 -4.39
CA HIS A 135 -17.99 11.72 -5.86
C HIS A 135 -17.12 10.69 -6.59
N LEU A 136 -17.19 9.43 -6.13
CA LEU A 136 -16.46 8.31 -6.74
C LEU A 136 -17.32 7.60 -7.77
N GLU A 137 -16.75 7.30 -8.91
CA GLU A 137 -17.38 6.49 -9.94
C GLU A 137 -17.52 5.04 -9.45
N VAL A 138 -18.73 4.49 -9.46
CA VAL A 138 -19.00 3.14 -8.94
C VAL A 138 -18.69 2.08 -9.99
N GLU A 139 -19.08 2.32 -11.24
CA GLU A 139 -18.89 1.44 -12.38
C GLU A 139 -17.70 1.92 -13.21
N ALA A 140 -16.50 1.53 -12.82
CA ALA A 140 -15.27 1.81 -13.55
C ALA A 140 -14.32 0.63 -13.42
N LYS A 141 -13.58 0.34 -14.50
CA LYS A 141 -12.54 -0.68 -14.46
C LYS A 141 -11.41 -0.24 -13.55
N ARG A 142 -11.06 -1.10 -12.59
CA ARG A 142 -9.97 -0.87 -11.64
C ARG A 142 -9.15 -2.12 -11.45
N ILE A 143 -7.92 -1.91 -11.04
CA ILE A 143 -7.01 -2.98 -10.61
C ILE A 143 -6.27 -2.53 -9.35
N VAL A 144 -5.93 -3.48 -8.49
CA VAL A 144 -5.14 -3.23 -7.29
C VAL A 144 -3.71 -3.70 -7.48
N TYR A 145 -2.77 -2.79 -7.24
CA TYR A 145 -1.35 -3.10 -7.06
C TYR A 145 -1.01 -3.02 -5.57
N LEU A 146 -0.34 -4.04 -5.06
CA LEU A 146 0.18 -4.12 -3.71
C LEU A 146 1.70 -3.99 -3.76
N VAL A 147 2.22 -2.94 -3.16
CA VAL A 147 3.66 -2.66 -3.08
C VAL A 147 4.15 -2.97 -1.67
N GLU A 148 5.02 -3.95 -1.55
CA GLU A 148 5.67 -4.28 -0.29
C GLU A 148 7.02 -3.57 -0.18
N THR A 149 7.23 -2.88 0.93
CA THR A 149 8.45 -2.13 1.25
C THR A 149 8.92 -2.40 2.68
N LYS A 150 10.04 -1.80 3.07
CA LYS A 150 10.49 -1.80 4.47
C LYS A 150 9.71 -0.74 5.26
N VAL A 151 9.54 -0.98 6.56
CA VAL A 151 8.79 -0.08 7.47
C VAL A 151 9.33 1.36 7.39
N GLU A 152 10.66 1.52 7.43
CA GLU A 152 11.30 2.85 7.42
C GLU A 152 11.08 3.62 6.10
N SER A 153 10.70 2.94 5.03
CA SER A 153 10.55 3.50 3.69
C SER A 153 9.10 3.73 3.28
N GLU A 154 8.11 3.37 4.11
CA GLU A 154 6.68 3.46 3.78
C GLU A 154 6.28 4.88 3.34
N GLY A 155 6.67 5.90 4.10
CA GLY A 155 6.33 7.29 3.81
C GLY A 155 6.88 7.77 2.45
N ILE A 156 8.13 7.43 2.14
CA ILE A 156 8.79 7.80 0.88
C ILE A 156 8.08 7.12 -0.30
N VAL A 157 7.86 5.81 -0.21
CA VAL A 157 7.19 5.03 -1.26
C VAL A 157 5.79 5.56 -1.54
N LYS A 158 5.04 5.86 -0.48
CA LYS A 158 3.68 6.40 -0.59
C LYS A 158 3.64 7.77 -1.28
N GLU A 159 4.56 8.67 -0.95
CA GLU A 159 4.64 9.99 -1.60
C GLU A 159 5.06 9.87 -3.06
N MET A 160 6.02 9.01 -3.38
CA MET A 160 6.43 8.77 -4.76
C MET A 160 5.30 8.16 -5.59
N LEU A 161 4.57 7.18 -5.07
CA LEU A 161 3.39 6.64 -5.75
C LEU A 161 2.30 7.70 -5.95
N ARG A 162 2.08 8.58 -4.98
CA ARG A 162 1.13 9.69 -5.12
C ARG A 162 1.55 10.73 -6.16
N SER A 163 2.84 10.97 -6.33
CA SER A 163 3.34 11.87 -7.36
C SER A 163 3.18 11.30 -8.77
N LEU A 164 3.34 9.98 -8.91
CA LEU A 164 3.21 9.28 -10.19
C LEU A 164 1.76 9.02 -10.58
N PHE A 165 0.92 8.67 -9.60
CA PHE A 165 -0.49 8.31 -9.80
C PHE A 165 -1.41 9.38 -9.20
N SER A 166 -2.04 10.14 -10.06
CA SER A 166 -2.86 11.29 -9.71
C SER A 166 -4.29 10.88 -9.35
N GLN A 167 -4.82 11.44 -8.26
CA GLN A 167 -6.24 11.30 -7.92
C GLN A 167 -7.17 11.86 -9.00
N GLN A 168 -6.71 12.81 -9.81
CA GLN A 168 -7.48 13.35 -10.94
C GLN A 168 -7.78 12.31 -12.00
N ASN A 169 -6.95 11.28 -12.12
CA ASN A 169 -7.17 10.12 -13.00
C ASN A 169 -8.02 9.01 -12.37
N GLY A 170 -8.53 9.23 -11.16
CA GLY A 170 -9.27 8.20 -10.41
C GLY A 170 -8.39 7.17 -9.72
N ASP A 171 -7.09 7.41 -9.62
CA ASP A 171 -6.13 6.54 -8.94
C ASP A 171 -6.04 6.90 -7.44
N PHE A 172 -5.92 5.89 -6.57
CA PHE A 172 -5.86 6.08 -5.12
C PHE A 172 -4.72 5.30 -4.50
N VAL A 173 -3.91 5.98 -3.68
CA VAL A 173 -2.80 5.37 -2.94
C VAL A 173 -3.12 5.40 -1.45
N VAL A 174 -3.22 4.22 -0.85
CA VAL A 174 -3.50 4.04 0.58
C VAL A 174 -2.52 3.07 1.22
N SER A 175 -2.13 3.29 2.48
CA SER A 175 -1.38 2.31 3.27
C SER A 175 -2.35 1.39 3.99
N VAL A 176 -2.10 0.10 3.97
CA VAL A 176 -2.88 -0.90 4.70
C VAL A 176 -2.23 -1.18 6.04
N ASP A 177 -0.90 -1.29 6.03
CA ASP A 177 -0.06 -1.47 7.21
C ASP A 177 1.31 -0.80 6.97
N GLU A 178 2.25 -1.00 7.90
CA GLU A 178 3.57 -0.38 7.90
C GLU A 178 4.49 -0.82 6.74
N LYS A 179 4.14 -1.89 6.03
CA LYS A 179 4.96 -2.47 4.94
C LYS A 179 4.24 -2.49 3.60
N ASN A 180 2.91 -2.37 3.61
CA ASN A 180 2.07 -2.61 2.45
C ASN A 180 1.33 -1.34 2.03
N ILE A 181 1.66 -0.87 0.83
CA ILE A 181 1.00 0.26 0.19
C ILE A 181 0.20 -0.27 -0.99
N VAL A 182 -1.03 0.18 -1.08
CA VAL A 182 -1.97 -0.19 -2.14
C VAL A 182 -2.17 0.98 -3.08
N LEU A 183 -1.98 0.72 -4.37
CA LEU A 183 -2.44 1.57 -5.45
C LEU A 183 -3.69 0.93 -6.07
N ILE A 184 -4.81 1.63 -5.99
CA ILE A 184 -6.03 1.32 -6.74
C ILE A 184 -5.97 2.16 -8.01
N LYS A 185 -5.72 1.54 -9.14
CA LYS A 185 -5.58 2.21 -10.42
C LYS A 185 -6.86 2.09 -11.24
N SER A 186 -7.37 3.21 -11.74
CA SER A 186 -8.42 3.24 -12.74
C SER A 186 -7.84 2.90 -14.12
N LEU A 187 -8.54 2.06 -14.87
CA LEU A 187 -8.12 1.59 -16.18
C LEU A 187 -9.03 2.16 -17.27
N ARG A 188 -8.45 2.39 -18.44
CA ARG A 188 -9.19 2.66 -19.65
C ARG A 188 -9.76 1.37 -20.23
N ASN A 189 -10.73 1.49 -21.14
CA ASN A 189 -11.35 0.30 -21.73
C ASN A 189 -10.41 -0.49 -22.65
N ASP A 190 -9.38 0.15 -23.15
CA ASP A 190 -8.37 -0.36 -24.08
C ASP A 190 -7.06 -0.77 -23.40
N ASP A 191 -6.94 -0.57 -22.07
CA ASP A 191 -5.74 -1.00 -21.34
C ASP A 191 -5.57 -2.54 -21.44
N THR A 192 -4.39 -2.96 -21.89
CA THR A 192 -4.02 -4.36 -22.11
C THR A 192 -3.34 -4.99 -20.89
N GLU A 193 -3.20 -6.32 -20.90
CA GLU A 193 -2.45 -7.03 -19.86
C GLU A 193 -0.97 -6.59 -19.82
N GLU A 194 -0.38 -6.31 -21.00
CA GLU A 194 0.98 -5.80 -21.08
C GLU A 194 1.14 -4.45 -20.38
N GLU A 195 0.18 -3.53 -20.54
CA GLU A 195 0.21 -2.21 -19.91
C GLU A 195 0.03 -2.30 -18.39
N ILE A 196 -0.81 -3.23 -17.93
CA ILE A 196 -0.96 -3.55 -16.50
C ILE A 196 0.37 -4.03 -15.93
N GLN A 197 1.03 -4.97 -16.60
CA GLN A 197 2.33 -5.47 -16.17
C GLN A 197 3.42 -4.38 -16.27
N GLN A 198 3.38 -3.53 -17.29
CA GLN A 198 4.31 -2.43 -17.45
C GLN A 198 4.16 -1.39 -16.33
N THR A 199 2.93 -1.11 -15.89
CA THR A 199 2.68 -0.25 -14.73
C THR A 199 3.39 -0.79 -13.48
N ALA A 200 3.28 -2.11 -13.20
CA ALA A 200 3.96 -2.73 -12.08
C ALA A 200 5.50 -2.65 -12.19
N ARG A 201 6.06 -2.83 -13.39
CA ARG A 201 7.50 -2.65 -13.63
C ARG A 201 7.93 -1.21 -13.42
N THR A 202 7.17 -0.25 -13.94
CA THR A 202 7.44 1.19 -13.74
C THR A 202 7.52 1.56 -12.26
N ILE A 203 6.64 1.00 -11.43
CA ILE A 203 6.70 1.21 -9.97
C ILE A 203 8.01 0.68 -9.39
N VAL A 204 8.42 -0.55 -9.74
CA VAL A 204 9.67 -1.15 -9.25
C VAL A 204 10.88 -0.33 -9.71
N ASP A 205 10.93 0.01 -11.00
CA ASP A 205 12.06 0.72 -11.60
C ASP A 205 12.24 2.13 -11.01
N MET A 206 11.12 2.86 -10.85
CA MET A 206 11.12 4.19 -10.25
C MET A 206 11.62 4.16 -8.80
N LEU A 207 11.07 3.27 -7.97
CA LEU A 207 11.45 3.18 -6.56
C LEU A 207 12.90 2.71 -6.39
N ASN A 208 13.39 1.86 -7.28
CA ASN A 208 14.79 1.45 -7.29
C ASN A 208 15.72 2.60 -7.75
N ALA A 209 15.35 3.29 -8.84
CA ALA A 209 16.20 4.33 -9.42
C ALA A 209 16.26 5.61 -8.56
N GLU A 210 15.12 6.08 -8.06
CA GLU A 210 15.02 7.38 -7.37
C GLU A 210 15.22 7.27 -5.85
N ALA A 211 14.82 6.15 -5.23
CA ALA A 211 14.91 5.95 -3.79
C ALA A 211 15.88 4.85 -3.37
N MET A 212 16.52 4.14 -4.30
CA MET A 212 17.37 2.96 -4.04
C MET A 212 16.67 1.88 -3.22
N LEU A 213 15.35 1.75 -3.37
CA LEU A 213 14.52 0.81 -2.64
C LEU A 213 14.23 -0.43 -3.47
N SER A 214 14.57 -1.60 -2.94
CA SER A 214 14.12 -2.88 -3.50
C SER A 214 12.73 -3.20 -2.97
N VAL A 215 11.74 -3.21 -3.85
CA VAL A 215 10.33 -3.48 -3.53
C VAL A 215 9.83 -4.69 -4.32
N LYS A 216 8.76 -5.32 -3.79
CA LYS A 216 7.98 -6.30 -4.54
C LYS A 216 6.61 -5.71 -4.85
N VAL A 217 6.19 -5.84 -6.09
CA VAL A 217 4.88 -5.38 -6.57
C VAL A 217 4.06 -6.57 -7.04
N ALA A 218 2.91 -6.77 -6.42
CA ALA A 218 1.94 -7.76 -6.87
C ALA A 218 0.65 -7.08 -7.31
N TYR A 219 -0.10 -7.69 -8.24
CA TYR A 219 -1.37 -7.14 -8.68
C TYR A 219 -2.44 -8.23 -8.83
N GLY A 220 -3.70 -7.84 -8.55
CA GLY A 220 -4.87 -8.69 -8.68
C GLY A 220 -5.43 -8.72 -10.10
N THR A 221 -6.69 -9.11 -10.25
CA THR A 221 -7.42 -9.04 -11.51
C THR A 221 -8.16 -7.72 -11.67
N VAL A 222 -8.48 -7.38 -12.91
CA VAL A 222 -9.32 -6.22 -13.23
C VAL A 222 -10.75 -6.46 -12.73
N VAL A 223 -11.31 -5.47 -12.07
CA VAL A 223 -12.70 -5.48 -11.58
C VAL A 223 -13.47 -4.31 -12.19
N GLY A 224 -14.77 -4.49 -12.44
CA GLY A 224 -15.61 -3.50 -13.10
C GLY A 224 -16.39 -2.61 -12.13
N GLU A 225 -16.52 -3.02 -10.87
CA GLU A 225 -17.28 -2.30 -9.86
C GLU A 225 -16.44 -1.99 -8.63
N LEU A 226 -16.75 -0.87 -7.99
CA LEU A 226 -16.04 -0.41 -6.79
C LEU A 226 -16.12 -1.42 -5.63
N LYS A 227 -17.25 -2.11 -5.46
CA LYS A 227 -17.43 -3.16 -4.43
C LYS A 227 -16.44 -4.32 -4.56
N ASP A 228 -15.98 -4.60 -5.80
CA ASP A 228 -15.10 -5.73 -6.09
C ASP A 228 -13.60 -5.40 -5.92
N VAL A 229 -13.26 -4.16 -5.54
CA VAL A 229 -11.87 -3.75 -5.29
C VAL A 229 -11.22 -4.59 -4.18
N SER A 230 -11.99 -5.00 -3.16
CA SER A 230 -11.51 -5.91 -2.11
C SER A 230 -11.10 -7.28 -2.65
N LYS A 231 -11.77 -7.78 -3.70
CA LYS A 231 -11.39 -9.02 -4.39
C LYS A 231 -10.02 -8.86 -5.06
N SER A 232 -9.84 -7.80 -5.86
CA SER A 232 -8.56 -7.53 -6.52
C SER A 232 -7.42 -7.37 -5.52
N TYR A 233 -7.68 -6.75 -4.35
CA TYR A 233 -6.70 -6.66 -3.26
C TYR A 233 -6.34 -8.03 -2.66
N LYS A 234 -7.33 -8.88 -2.36
CA LYS A 234 -7.10 -10.24 -1.84
C LYS A 234 -6.26 -11.08 -2.81
N GLU A 235 -6.52 -10.92 -4.10
CA GLU A 235 -5.77 -11.56 -5.18
C GLU A 235 -4.32 -11.04 -5.27
N ALA A 236 -4.12 -9.71 -5.19
CA ALA A 236 -2.79 -9.10 -5.16
C ALA A 236 -1.99 -9.56 -3.94
N LYS A 237 -2.64 -9.65 -2.77
CA LYS A 237 -2.02 -10.16 -1.53
C LYS A 237 -1.59 -11.62 -1.67
N MET A 238 -2.46 -12.46 -2.23
CA MET A 238 -2.12 -13.85 -2.54
C MET A 238 -0.96 -13.93 -3.54
N ALA A 239 -0.96 -13.08 -4.58
CA ALA A 239 0.13 -13.03 -5.55
C ALA A 239 1.46 -12.66 -4.89
N LEU A 240 1.45 -11.72 -3.96
CA LEU A 240 2.64 -11.33 -3.19
C LEU A 240 3.16 -12.49 -2.33
N ASP A 241 2.29 -13.17 -1.58
CA ASP A 241 2.68 -14.28 -0.70
C ASP A 241 3.17 -15.49 -1.51
N VAL A 242 2.45 -15.89 -2.55
CA VAL A 242 2.87 -16.97 -3.48
C VAL A 242 4.19 -16.63 -4.16
N GLY A 243 4.37 -15.36 -4.51
CA GLY A 243 5.62 -14.87 -5.08
C GLY A 243 6.82 -15.01 -4.16
N LYS A 244 6.65 -14.78 -2.88
CA LYS A 244 7.71 -14.97 -1.87
C LYS A 244 8.11 -16.44 -1.69
N ILE A 245 7.20 -17.34 -1.93
CA ILE A 245 7.43 -18.78 -1.75
C ILE A 245 8.06 -19.40 -3.01
N PHE A 246 7.48 -19.10 -4.19
CA PHE A 246 7.80 -19.84 -5.42
C PHE A 246 8.52 -19.02 -6.49
N TYR A 247 8.54 -17.68 -6.37
CA TYR A 247 9.08 -16.77 -7.37
C TYR A 247 9.97 -15.69 -6.73
N ILE A 248 10.89 -16.11 -5.87
CA ILE A 248 11.71 -15.23 -4.99
C ILE A 248 12.44 -14.15 -5.79
N GLU A 249 12.94 -14.49 -6.99
CA GLU A 249 13.70 -13.59 -7.85
C GLU A 249 12.83 -12.55 -8.61
N LYS A 250 11.50 -12.76 -8.62
CA LYS A 250 10.59 -11.85 -9.32
C LYS A 250 10.17 -10.70 -8.42
N ASN A 251 10.35 -9.49 -8.90
CA ASN A 251 9.89 -8.28 -8.23
C ASN A 251 8.47 -7.87 -8.66
N VAL A 252 7.96 -8.41 -9.78
CA VAL A 252 6.61 -8.15 -10.29
C VAL A 252 5.87 -9.47 -10.45
N ILE A 253 4.69 -9.58 -9.82
CA ILE A 253 3.92 -10.82 -9.78
C ILE A 253 2.43 -10.52 -9.97
N GLY A 254 1.84 -11.04 -11.06
CA GLY A 254 0.39 -10.96 -11.30
C GLY A 254 -0.34 -12.20 -10.80
N TYR A 255 -1.54 -12.02 -10.27
CA TYR A 255 -2.36 -13.12 -9.75
C TYR A 255 -2.64 -14.22 -10.79
N GLU A 256 -2.91 -13.82 -12.03
CA GLU A 256 -3.19 -14.79 -13.12
C GLU A 256 -1.94 -15.59 -13.54
N LYS A 257 -0.74 -15.11 -13.21
CA LYS A 257 0.54 -15.77 -13.54
C LYS A 257 1.02 -16.75 -12.46
N LEU A 258 0.24 -16.97 -11.41
CA LEU A 258 0.64 -17.84 -10.28
C LEU A 258 0.61 -19.34 -10.61
N GLY A 259 -0.17 -19.75 -11.61
CA GLY A 259 -0.27 -21.14 -12.02
C GLY A 259 -0.56 -22.10 -10.85
N ILE A 260 0.17 -23.20 -10.78
CA ILE A 260 0.03 -24.23 -9.74
C ILE A 260 0.37 -23.71 -8.33
N GLY A 261 1.22 -22.70 -8.21
CA GLY A 261 1.58 -22.10 -6.92
C GLY A 261 0.37 -21.59 -6.14
N ARG A 262 -0.64 -21.05 -6.85
CA ARG A 262 -1.91 -20.62 -6.25
C ARG A 262 -2.71 -21.79 -5.65
N LEU A 263 -2.72 -22.94 -6.29
CA LEU A 263 -3.41 -24.13 -5.79
C LEU A 263 -2.72 -24.65 -4.52
N ILE A 264 -1.40 -24.76 -4.53
CA ILE A 264 -0.63 -25.25 -3.40
C ILE A 264 -0.77 -24.33 -2.19
N TYR A 265 -0.71 -23.00 -2.39
CA TYR A 265 -0.89 -22.03 -1.33
C TYR A 265 -2.26 -22.13 -0.62
N GLN A 266 -3.29 -22.62 -1.32
CA GLN A 266 -4.64 -22.78 -0.77
C GLN A 266 -4.88 -24.18 -0.15
N LEU A 267 -3.93 -25.10 -0.24
CA LEU A 267 -4.08 -26.42 0.36
C LEU A 267 -4.00 -26.34 1.89
N PRO A 268 -4.87 -27.07 2.60
CA PRO A 268 -4.74 -27.23 4.05
C PRO A 268 -3.38 -27.84 4.41
N VAL A 269 -2.74 -27.30 5.45
CA VAL A 269 -1.42 -27.78 5.92
C VAL A 269 -1.40 -29.27 6.22
N ASN A 270 -2.48 -29.79 6.81
CA ASN A 270 -2.60 -31.22 7.09
C ASN A 270 -2.58 -32.06 5.81
N LEU A 271 -3.21 -31.59 4.73
CA LEU A 271 -3.17 -32.29 3.43
C LEU A 271 -1.77 -32.26 2.83
N CYS A 272 -1.07 -31.15 2.95
CA CYS A 272 0.32 -31.01 2.53
C CYS A 272 1.23 -32.02 3.27
N ARG A 273 1.11 -32.11 4.59
CA ARG A 273 1.91 -33.04 5.40
C ARG A 273 1.58 -34.51 5.10
N MET A 274 0.30 -34.83 4.92
CA MET A 274 -0.15 -36.17 4.54
C MET A 274 0.45 -36.57 3.17
N PHE A 275 0.35 -35.73 2.16
CA PHE A 275 0.93 -35.94 0.85
C PHE A 275 2.45 -36.18 0.91
N MET A 276 3.17 -35.42 1.71
CA MET A 276 4.61 -35.61 1.91
C MET A 276 4.93 -36.97 2.55
N SER A 277 4.17 -37.36 3.57
CA SER A 277 4.33 -38.66 4.25
C SER A 277 4.03 -39.83 3.33
N GLU A 278 3.02 -39.73 2.45
CA GLU A 278 2.67 -40.79 1.47
C GLU A 278 3.76 -40.96 0.42
N ILE A 279 4.40 -39.91 -0.04
CA ILE A 279 5.42 -39.96 -1.09
C ILE A 279 6.78 -40.37 -0.55
N PHE A 280 7.21 -39.81 0.55
CA PHE A 280 8.58 -39.96 1.04
C PHE A 280 8.69 -40.82 2.31
N GLY A 281 7.56 -41.19 2.94
CA GLY A 281 7.57 -41.95 4.21
C GLY A 281 8.38 -41.21 5.27
N ASP A 282 9.24 -41.97 5.97
CA ASP A 282 10.17 -41.43 6.97
C ASP A 282 11.43 -40.79 6.34
N ASN A 283 11.59 -40.91 5.02
CA ASN A 283 12.72 -40.34 4.26
C ASN A 283 12.39 -38.96 3.67
N LEU A 284 11.63 -38.13 4.39
CA LEU A 284 11.39 -36.75 3.97
C LEU A 284 12.74 -36.08 3.68
N PRO A 285 12.96 -35.56 2.48
CA PRO A 285 14.14 -34.79 2.20
C PRO A 285 14.04 -33.43 2.95
N ASP A 286 14.32 -33.44 4.25
CA ASP A 286 14.36 -32.22 5.06
C ASP A 286 15.33 -31.17 4.48
N LYS A 287 16.35 -31.64 3.76
CA LYS A 287 17.24 -30.80 2.97
C LYS A 287 17.85 -31.63 1.83
N LEU A 288 17.36 -31.41 0.62
CA LEU A 288 18.16 -31.74 -0.55
C LEU A 288 19.44 -30.87 -0.50
N ASP A 289 20.59 -31.50 -0.73
CA ASP A 289 21.84 -30.71 -0.86
C ASP A 289 21.73 -29.70 -2.02
N GLU A 290 22.46 -28.61 -1.93
CA GLU A 290 22.40 -27.50 -2.90
C GLU A 290 22.69 -28.00 -4.34
N GLU A 291 23.59 -28.95 -4.50
CA GLU A 291 23.93 -29.51 -5.80
C GLU A 291 22.77 -30.27 -6.41
N THR A 292 22.03 -31.04 -5.61
CA THR A 292 20.82 -31.76 -6.02
C THR A 292 19.69 -30.78 -6.36
N GLN A 293 19.50 -29.72 -5.57
CA GLN A 293 18.48 -28.69 -5.86
C GLN A 293 18.73 -27.99 -7.20
N ILE A 294 19.97 -27.56 -7.45
CA ILE A 294 20.37 -26.93 -8.72
C ILE A 294 20.15 -27.90 -9.88
N THR A 295 20.51 -29.19 -9.70
CA THR A 295 20.35 -30.21 -10.73
C THR A 295 18.88 -30.40 -11.10
N ILE A 296 18.00 -30.54 -10.10
CA ILE A 296 16.55 -30.73 -10.32
C ILE A 296 15.94 -29.48 -10.98
N HIS A 297 16.29 -28.29 -10.49
CA HIS A 297 15.78 -27.04 -11.05
C HIS A 297 16.11 -26.92 -12.53
N LYS A 298 17.37 -27.12 -12.88
CA LYS A 298 17.83 -27.10 -14.28
C LYS A 298 17.23 -28.19 -15.13
N PHE A 299 17.00 -29.37 -14.56
CA PHE A 299 16.37 -30.48 -15.28
C PHE A 299 14.91 -30.18 -15.64
N PHE A 300 14.16 -29.56 -14.72
CA PHE A 300 12.80 -29.11 -15.00
C PHE A 300 12.74 -27.92 -15.97
N GLU A 301 13.66 -26.94 -15.86
CA GLU A 301 13.77 -25.82 -16.80
C GLU A 301 14.00 -26.31 -18.23
N ASN A 302 14.81 -27.37 -18.41
CA ASN A 302 15.13 -27.96 -19.71
C ASN A 302 14.11 -29.04 -20.14
N SER A 303 12.90 -29.05 -19.57
CA SER A 303 11.81 -29.98 -19.96
C SER A 303 12.27 -31.46 -19.91
N LEU A 304 12.99 -31.84 -18.87
CA LEU A 304 13.51 -33.19 -18.60
C LEU A 304 14.54 -33.65 -19.64
N ASN A 305 15.22 -32.74 -20.35
CA ASN A 305 16.24 -33.05 -21.33
C ASN A 305 17.60 -33.24 -20.67
N VAL A 306 18.04 -34.50 -20.54
CA VAL A 306 19.32 -34.87 -19.91
C VAL A 306 20.53 -34.23 -20.57
N SER A 307 20.57 -34.21 -21.93
CA SER A 307 21.73 -33.68 -22.65
C SER A 307 21.88 -32.18 -22.49
N GLU A 308 20.77 -31.42 -22.61
CA GLU A 308 20.75 -29.98 -22.47
C GLU A 308 21.04 -29.56 -21.02
N THR A 309 20.49 -30.28 -20.05
CA THR A 309 20.73 -30.02 -18.63
C THR A 309 22.21 -30.25 -18.27
N ALA A 310 22.80 -31.35 -18.72
CA ALA A 310 24.23 -31.60 -18.48
C ALA A 310 25.10 -30.49 -19.08
N ARG A 311 24.78 -30.02 -20.30
CA ARG A 311 25.47 -28.91 -20.97
C ARG A 311 25.37 -27.62 -20.14
N GLN A 312 24.20 -27.25 -19.66
CA GLN A 312 23.99 -26.01 -18.88
C GLN A 312 24.62 -26.08 -17.49
N LEU A 313 24.72 -27.27 -16.89
CA LEU A 313 25.40 -27.50 -15.62
C LEU A 313 26.91 -27.66 -15.76
N TYR A 314 27.45 -27.65 -17.00
CA TYR A 314 28.86 -27.88 -17.28
C TYR A 314 29.39 -29.22 -16.72
N ILE A 315 28.56 -30.28 -16.73
CA ILE A 315 28.91 -31.63 -16.28
C ILE A 315 28.77 -32.65 -17.39
N HIS A 316 29.43 -33.79 -17.26
CA HIS A 316 29.23 -34.90 -18.19
C HIS A 316 27.83 -35.52 -18.04
N ARG A 317 27.23 -35.95 -19.15
CA ARG A 317 25.90 -36.57 -19.17
C ARG A 317 25.77 -37.74 -18.15
N ASN A 318 26.79 -38.56 -18.02
CA ASN A 318 26.78 -39.70 -17.09
C ASN A 318 26.75 -39.20 -15.62
N THR A 319 27.37 -38.08 -15.31
CA THR A 319 27.31 -37.49 -13.97
C THR A 319 25.90 -37.03 -13.64
N LEU A 320 25.19 -36.41 -14.60
CA LEU A 320 23.80 -36.03 -14.41
C LEU A 320 22.91 -37.27 -14.22
N VAL A 321 23.07 -38.29 -15.05
CA VAL A 321 22.32 -39.58 -14.91
C VAL A 321 22.54 -40.17 -13.52
N TYR A 322 23.79 -40.23 -13.07
CA TYR A 322 24.12 -40.76 -11.74
C TYR A 322 23.42 -39.96 -10.61
N ARG A 323 23.39 -38.61 -10.70
CA ARG A 323 22.66 -37.76 -9.72
C ARG A 323 21.16 -38.07 -9.72
N ILE A 324 20.55 -38.21 -10.89
CA ILE A 324 19.12 -38.56 -11.00
C ILE A 324 18.84 -39.96 -10.45
N GLU A 325 19.71 -40.93 -10.72
CA GLU A 325 19.56 -42.30 -10.17
C GLU A 325 19.77 -42.34 -8.65
N LYS A 326 20.66 -41.52 -8.12
CA LYS A 326 20.81 -41.36 -6.67
C LYS A 326 19.51 -40.80 -6.06
N LEU A 327 18.97 -39.73 -6.65
CA LEU A 327 17.70 -39.14 -6.23
C LEU A 327 16.55 -40.17 -6.28
N GLN A 328 16.45 -40.97 -7.35
CA GLN A 328 15.48 -42.04 -7.48
C GLN A 328 15.58 -43.06 -6.36
N LYS A 329 16.81 -43.45 -5.98
CA LYS A 329 17.04 -44.38 -4.86
C LYS A 329 16.59 -43.85 -3.52
N GLU A 330 16.77 -42.53 -3.32
CA GLU A 330 16.44 -41.85 -2.07
C GLU A 330 14.93 -41.58 -1.95
N THR A 331 14.27 -41.26 -3.06
CA THR A 331 12.88 -40.80 -3.06
C THR A 331 11.87 -41.80 -3.63
N GLY A 332 12.34 -42.82 -4.35
CA GLY A 332 11.48 -43.74 -5.07
C GLY A 332 10.96 -43.21 -6.41
N LEU A 333 11.16 -41.92 -6.74
CA LEU A 333 10.63 -41.26 -7.93
C LEU A 333 11.71 -41.11 -9.01
N ASP A 334 11.45 -41.60 -10.21
CA ASP A 334 12.31 -41.37 -11.38
C ASP A 334 11.89 -40.12 -12.14
N ILE A 335 12.53 -39.00 -11.86
CA ILE A 335 12.20 -37.68 -12.48
C ILE A 335 12.43 -37.64 -13.99
N ARG A 336 12.90 -38.71 -14.64
CA ARG A 336 12.93 -38.86 -16.10
C ARG A 336 11.57 -39.26 -16.66
N ASN A 337 10.72 -39.87 -15.83
CA ASN A 337 9.33 -40.20 -16.12
C ASN A 337 8.47 -38.95 -15.81
N PHE A 338 7.58 -38.59 -16.71
CA PHE A 338 6.76 -37.37 -16.56
C PHE A 338 5.88 -37.39 -15.30
N ASP A 339 5.23 -38.49 -14.99
CA ASP A 339 4.33 -38.60 -13.83
C ASP A 339 5.10 -38.46 -12.50
N ASP A 340 6.25 -39.14 -12.40
CA ASP A 340 7.13 -39.04 -11.24
C ASP A 340 7.75 -37.63 -11.13
N ALA A 341 8.16 -37.03 -12.25
CA ALA A 341 8.68 -35.68 -12.31
C ALA A 341 7.64 -34.65 -11.87
N LEU A 342 6.38 -34.79 -12.29
CA LEU A 342 5.28 -33.93 -11.87
C LEU A 342 5.02 -34.07 -10.36
N THR A 343 4.94 -35.29 -9.87
CA THR A 343 4.76 -35.61 -8.45
C THR A 343 5.89 -35.00 -7.62
N PHE A 344 7.12 -35.15 -8.05
CA PHE A 344 8.30 -34.62 -7.39
C PHE A 344 8.30 -33.07 -7.40
N LYS A 345 7.93 -32.45 -8.51
CA LYS A 345 7.83 -30.99 -8.62
C LYS A 345 6.77 -30.43 -7.66
N ILE A 346 5.61 -31.07 -7.57
CA ILE A 346 4.57 -30.68 -6.61
C ILE A 346 5.08 -30.84 -5.18
N ALA A 347 5.76 -31.96 -4.87
CA ALA A 347 6.32 -32.20 -3.55
C ALA A 347 7.33 -31.12 -3.14
N LEU A 348 8.24 -30.72 -4.03
CA LEU A 348 9.16 -29.59 -3.76
C LEU A 348 8.42 -28.28 -3.48
N MET A 349 7.36 -27.99 -4.22
CA MET A 349 6.55 -26.80 -3.96
C MET A 349 5.86 -26.89 -2.60
N VAL A 350 5.34 -28.06 -2.22
CA VAL A 350 4.75 -28.27 -0.89
C VAL A 350 5.78 -28.10 0.22
N VAL A 351 7.01 -28.58 0.06
CA VAL A 351 8.12 -28.36 1.01
C VAL A 351 8.38 -26.87 1.19
N ASN A 352 8.54 -26.12 0.09
CA ASN A 352 8.77 -24.67 0.16
C ASN A 352 7.63 -23.94 0.88
N TYR A 353 6.39 -24.36 0.63
CA TYR A 353 5.23 -23.79 1.29
C TYR A 353 5.22 -24.07 2.80
N LEU A 354 5.50 -25.30 3.22
CA LEU A 354 5.57 -25.68 4.64
C LEU A 354 6.70 -24.92 5.35
N GLN A 355 7.90 -24.84 4.76
CA GLN A 355 9.03 -24.05 5.29
C GLN A 355 8.69 -22.58 5.45
N TYR A 356 7.97 -21.99 4.50
CA TYR A 356 7.50 -20.61 4.60
C TYR A 356 6.55 -20.41 5.77
N LEU A 357 5.62 -21.35 6.00
CA LEU A 357 4.70 -21.27 7.15
C LEU A 357 5.44 -21.39 8.49
N ASP A 358 6.41 -22.32 8.58
CA ASP A 358 7.21 -22.54 9.80
C ASP A 358 8.11 -21.31 10.12
N SER A 359 8.54 -20.57 9.11
CA SER A 359 9.34 -19.33 9.29
C SER A 359 8.53 -18.13 9.79
N ARG A 360 7.20 -18.19 9.75
CA ARG A 360 6.29 -17.12 10.19
C ARG A 360 5.72 -17.33 11.59
N ASN A 361 5.84 -18.53 12.13
CA ASN A 361 5.47 -18.88 13.50
C ASN A 361 6.66 -18.74 14.44
#